data_3e3e9272c838dd96b70080094ec85a39
#
_entry.id   3e3e9272c838dd96b70080094ec85a39
#
_cell.length_a   1.000
_cell.length_b   1.000
_cell.length_c   1.000
_cell.angle_alpha   90.00
_cell.angle_beta   90.00
_cell.angle_gamma   90.00
#
_symmetry.space_group_name_H-M   'P 1'
#
loop_
_entity.id
_entity.type
_entity.pdbx_description
1 polymer ?
#
loop_
_entity_poly.entity_id
_entity_poly.type
_entity_poly.pdbx_seq_one_letter_code
_entity_poly.pdbx_strand_id
1 'polypeptide(L)'
;MDDLSNYSKLKEDTQKFYSSTGSVFSPAFNQKIYFTSEGFNHIVFKNARSERERSSQILRFKLLPLAIKLVKISTTYQEFEETIKEFDVKSYKKRIKKSLSVNYWGIIAIIDGRKIKVIIRKIGDNGAMHFWSIVPAWVTNQYRDTKFFTTMKGSPDED
;
A
#
# COMPACT_ATOMS: atom_id res chain seq x y z
N MET A 1 -25.13 1.52 14.64
CA MET A 1 -24.24 0.71 15.45
C MET A 1 -22.82 1.19 15.32
N ASP A 2 -22.28 1.55 16.41
CA ASP A 2 -20.90 2.00 16.41
C ASP A 2 -19.95 0.82 16.30
N ASP A 3 -19.02 0.90 15.35
CA ASP A 3 -18.05 -0.16 15.13
C ASP A 3 -16.89 -0.14 16.12
N LEU A 4 -16.89 0.83 17.04
CA LEU A 4 -15.80 0.96 18.00
C LEU A 4 -15.62 -0.27 18.90
N SER A 5 -16.74 -0.90 19.30
CA SER A 5 -16.66 -2.11 20.11
C SER A 5 -16.05 -3.29 19.36
N ASN A 6 -16.17 -3.29 18.03
CA ASN A 6 -15.65 -4.35 17.16
C ASN A 6 -14.35 -3.99 16.49
N TYR A 7 -13.91 -2.73 16.60
CA TYR A 7 -12.72 -2.26 15.91
C TYR A 7 -11.48 -3.06 16.29
N SER A 8 -11.24 -3.24 17.59
CA SER A 8 -10.04 -3.93 18.05
C SER A 8 -9.99 -5.37 17.56
N LYS A 9 -11.14 -6.04 17.56
CA LYS A 9 -11.23 -7.40 17.05
C LYS A 9 -11.02 -7.45 15.54
N LEU A 10 -11.64 -6.53 14.81
CA LEU A 10 -11.48 -6.46 13.35
C LEU A 10 -10.03 -6.18 12.99
N LYS A 11 -9.38 -5.25 13.68
CA LYS A 11 -7.97 -4.95 13.46
C LYS A 11 -7.09 -6.16 13.72
N GLU A 12 -7.33 -6.85 14.83
CA GLU A 12 -6.56 -8.04 15.19
C GLU A 12 -6.74 -9.15 14.16
N ASP A 13 -7.98 -9.44 13.77
CA ASP A 13 -8.28 -10.47 12.77
C ASP A 13 -7.67 -10.12 11.42
N THR A 14 -7.76 -8.86 11.02
CA THR A 14 -7.18 -8.38 9.76
C THR A 14 -5.67 -8.50 9.78
N GLN A 15 -5.06 -8.14 10.91
CA GLN A 15 -3.60 -8.23 11.05
C GLN A 15 -3.11 -9.67 10.97
N LYS A 16 -3.83 -10.60 11.56
CA LYS A 16 -3.52 -12.04 11.47
C LYS A 16 -3.64 -12.52 10.03
N PHE A 17 -4.72 -12.16 9.35
CA PHE A 17 -4.94 -12.50 7.94
C PHE A 17 -3.80 -11.93 7.08
N TYR A 18 -3.49 -10.67 7.27
CA TYR A 18 -2.44 -9.99 6.53
C TYR A 18 -1.08 -10.66 6.75
N SER A 19 -0.74 -10.93 8.00
CA SER A 19 0.54 -11.57 8.34
C SER A 19 0.66 -12.96 7.76
N SER A 20 -0.45 -13.69 7.64
CA SER A 20 -0.47 -15.03 7.07
C SER A 20 -0.28 -15.03 5.55
N THR A 21 -0.48 -13.89 4.90
CA THR A 21 -0.33 -13.79 3.44
C THR A 21 1.12 -13.92 3.01
N GLY A 22 2.04 -13.31 3.74
CA GLY A 22 3.48 -13.36 3.45
C GLY A 22 3.83 -12.68 2.15
N SER A 23 3.79 -13.40 1.04
CA SER A 23 4.08 -12.85 -0.28
C SER A 23 3.15 -13.46 -1.33
N VAL A 24 2.99 -12.72 -2.43
CA VAL A 24 2.11 -13.12 -3.53
C VAL A 24 2.83 -12.83 -4.84
N PHE A 25 2.83 -13.78 -5.75
CA PHE A 25 3.42 -13.55 -7.08
C PHE A 25 2.54 -12.60 -7.89
N SER A 26 3.17 -11.59 -8.47
CA SER A 26 2.52 -10.59 -9.32
C SER A 26 2.92 -10.77 -10.77
N PRO A 27 1.98 -11.08 -11.68
CA PRO A 27 2.28 -11.13 -13.11
C PRO A 27 2.71 -9.77 -13.66
N ALA A 28 2.18 -8.67 -13.11
CA ALA A 28 2.52 -7.33 -13.56
C ALA A 28 4.00 -7.02 -13.42
N PHE A 29 4.64 -7.54 -12.38
CA PHE A 29 6.05 -7.28 -12.09
C PHE A 29 6.92 -8.52 -12.27
N ASN A 30 6.32 -9.67 -12.54
CA ASN A 30 7.02 -10.96 -12.69
C ASN A 30 7.90 -11.28 -11.48
N GLN A 31 7.39 -10.98 -10.27
CA GLN A 31 8.09 -11.27 -9.03
C GLN A 31 7.11 -11.28 -7.86
N LYS A 32 7.59 -11.69 -6.70
CA LYS A 32 6.78 -11.70 -5.49
C LYS A 32 6.65 -10.29 -4.92
N ILE A 33 5.45 -10.00 -4.45
CA ILE A 33 5.14 -8.79 -3.69
C ILE A 33 4.99 -9.21 -2.24
N TYR A 34 5.75 -8.58 -1.35
CA TYR A 34 5.76 -8.94 0.07
C TYR A 34 4.77 -8.07 0.83
N PHE A 35 3.99 -8.69 1.69
CA PHE A 35 3.03 -8.02 2.56
C PHE A 35 3.66 -7.89 3.93
N THR A 36 4.32 -6.76 4.16
CA THR A 36 5.14 -6.52 5.36
C THR A 36 4.39 -5.69 6.39
N SER A 37 4.91 -5.67 7.62
CA SER A 37 4.34 -4.87 8.70
C SER A 37 4.26 -3.39 8.36
N GLU A 38 5.17 -2.88 7.54
CA GLU A 38 5.14 -1.48 7.12
C GLU A 38 3.88 -1.16 6.32
N GLY A 39 3.45 -2.06 5.43
CA GLY A 39 2.21 -1.88 4.68
C GLY A 39 0.99 -1.87 5.58
N PHE A 40 0.94 -2.77 6.55
CA PHE A 40 -0.18 -2.78 7.50
C PHE A 40 -0.19 -1.52 8.36
N ASN A 41 0.99 -1.08 8.82
CA ASN A 41 1.08 0.16 9.58
C ASN A 41 0.60 1.37 8.77
N HIS A 42 0.85 1.39 7.48
CA HIS A 42 0.38 2.48 6.63
C HIS A 42 -1.14 2.48 6.45
N ILE A 43 -1.79 1.35 6.61
CA ILE A 43 -3.26 1.28 6.64
C ILE A 43 -3.80 1.95 7.90
N VAL A 44 -3.10 1.79 9.01
CA VAL A 44 -3.53 2.35 10.30
C VAL A 44 -3.09 3.81 10.46
N PHE A 45 -1.88 4.13 10.03
CA PHE A 45 -1.28 5.45 10.22
C PHE A 45 -1.00 6.13 8.90
N LYS A 46 -1.22 7.45 8.91
CA LYS A 46 -0.90 8.35 7.82
C LYS A 46 0.44 9.00 8.16
N ASN A 47 1.38 9.02 7.22
CA ASN A 47 2.73 9.59 7.44
C ASN A 47 3.46 8.98 8.64
N ALA A 48 3.15 7.75 9.00
CA ALA A 48 3.74 7.00 10.10
C ALA A 48 3.52 7.61 11.50
N ARG A 49 2.80 8.71 11.62
CA ARG A 49 2.62 9.41 12.91
C ARG A 49 1.17 9.66 13.28
N SER A 50 0.32 9.89 12.29
CA SER A 50 -1.08 10.26 12.53
C SER A 50 -1.98 9.06 12.27
N GLU A 51 -2.70 8.63 13.28
CA GLU A 51 -3.66 7.54 13.10
C GLU A 51 -4.77 8.00 12.16
N ARG A 52 -5.08 7.18 11.16
CA ARG A 52 -6.20 7.47 10.26
C ARG A 52 -7.51 7.36 11.03
N GLU A 53 -8.53 8.08 10.56
CA GLU A 53 -9.86 7.93 11.13
C GLU A 53 -10.28 6.45 11.13
N ARG A 54 -10.98 6.03 12.19
CA ARG A 54 -11.39 4.64 12.35
C ARG A 54 -12.21 4.13 11.17
N SER A 55 -13.10 4.97 10.63
CA SER A 55 -13.89 4.60 9.46
C SER A 55 -13.02 4.30 8.24
N SER A 56 -11.97 5.07 8.04
CA SER A 56 -11.02 4.85 6.95
C SER A 56 -10.24 3.56 7.15
N GLN A 57 -9.81 3.30 8.38
CA GLN A 57 -9.11 2.06 8.70
C GLN A 57 -10.00 0.85 8.45
N ILE A 58 -11.22 0.89 8.94
CA ILE A 58 -12.19 -0.20 8.79
C ILE A 58 -12.43 -0.52 7.32
N LEU A 59 -12.63 0.50 6.51
CA LEU A 59 -12.83 0.31 5.08
C LEU A 59 -11.61 -0.36 4.43
N ARG A 60 -10.42 0.11 4.76
CA ARG A 60 -9.19 -0.46 4.22
C ARG A 60 -8.99 -1.90 4.69
N PHE A 61 -9.32 -2.21 5.93
CA PHE A 61 -9.30 -3.60 6.41
C PHE A 61 -10.21 -4.50 5.58
N LYS A 62 -11.41 -4.02 5.27
CA LYS A 62 -12.37 -4.77 4.47
C LYS A 62 -11.94 -4.94 3.02
N LEU A 63 -11.18 -3.99 2.49
CA LEU A 63 -10.69 -4.03 1.11
C LEU A 63 -9.41 -4.85 0.94
N LEU A 64 -8.74 -5.18 2.02
CA LEU A 64 -7.45 -5.85 1.94
C LEU A 64 -7.48 -7.18 1.18
N PRO A 65 -8.49 -8.05 1.36
CA PRO A 65 -8.57 -9.27 0.54
C PRO A 65 -8.66 -8.99 -0.96
N LEU A 66 -9.36 -7.91 -1.34
CA LEU A 66 -9.44 -7.50 -2.75
C LEU A 66 -8.09 -6.99 -3.26
N ALA A 67 -7.33 -6.30 -2.41
CA ALA A 67 -6.00 -5.85 -2.77
C ALA A 67 -5.08 -7.03 -3.09
N ILE A 68 -5.11 -8.05 -2.25
CA ILE A 68 -4.32 -9.27 -2.46
C ILE A 68 -4.74 -9.96 -3.75
N LYS A 69 -6.04 -10.08 -3.99
CA LYS A 69 -6.56 -10.67 -5.23
C LYS A 69 -6.11 -9.87 -6.44
N LEU A 70 -6.15 -8.54 -6.37
CA LEU A 70 -5.76 -7.67 -7.47
C LEU A 70 -4.26 -7.86 -7.81
N VAL A 71 -3.40 -7.97 -6.81
CA VAL A 71 -1.98 -8.23 -7.04
C VAL A 71 -1.78 -9.55 -7.78
N LYS A 72 -2.57 -10.58 -7.45
CA LYS A 72 -2.46 -11.89 -8.08
C LYS A 72 -2.88 -11.90 -9.54
N ILE A 73 -3.87 -11.10 -9.91
CA ILE A 73 -4.47 -11.20 -11.25
C ILE A 73 -4.05 -10.09 -12.21
N SER A 74 -3.55 -8.96 -11.72
CA SER A 74 -3.18 -7.84 -12.58
C SER A 74 -1.92 -8.14 -13.38
N THR A 75 -1.97 -7.78 -14.67
CA THR A 75 -0.86 -7.97 -15.59
C THR A 75 -0.11 -6.67 -15.87
N THR A 76 -0.58 -5.53 -15.35
CA THR A 76 0.04 -4.24 -15.56
C THR A 76 -0.31 -3.28 -14.43
N TYR A 77 0.38 -2.15 -14.38
CA TYR A 77 0.08 -1.05 -13.48
C TYR A 77 -0.28 0.20 -14.29
N GLN A 78 -0.97 1.15 -13.67
CA GLN A 78 -1.45 2.36 -14.33
C GLN A 78 -0.70 3.61 -13.92
N GLU A 79 -0.06 3.61 -12.75
CA GLU A 79 0.67 4.77 -12.24
C GLU A 79 2.06 4.36 -11.78
N PHE A 80 2.99 5.30 -11.91
CA PHE A 80 4.35 5.13 -11.42
C PHE A 80 4.89 6.46 -10.92
N GLU A 81 5.62 6.41 -9.81
CA GLU A 81 6.32 7.56 -9.28
C GLU A 81 7.65 7.15 -8.68
N GLU A 82 8.69 7.92 -8.96
CA GLU A 82 9.99 7.76 -8.33
C GLU A 82 10.32 9.02 -7.57
N THR A 83 10.79 8.88 -6.34
CA THR A 83 11.20 9.99 -5.50
C THR A 83 12.43 9.59 -4.69
N ILE A 84 13.10 10.58 -4.11
CA ILE A 84 14.24 10.34 -3.24
C ILE A 84 13.83 10.70 -1.83
N LYS A 85 14.09 9.79 -0.88
CA LYS A 85 13.80 10.02 0.54
C LYS A 85 15.00 9.72 1.38
N GLU A 86 15.09 10.41 2.51
CA GLU A 86 16.13 10.17 3.50
C GLU A 86 15.65 9.14 4.51
N PHE A 87 16.55 8.21 4.82
CA PHE A 87 16.30 7.18 5.82
C PHE A 87 17.43 7.21 6.84
N ASP A 88 17.06 6.99 8.11
CA ASP A 88 18.06 6.80 9.16
C ASP A 88 18.58 5.36 9.06
N VAL A 89 19.87 5.24 8.81
CA VAL A 89 20.54 3.94 8.69
C VAL A 89 21.56 3.83 9.81
N LYS A 90 21.52 2.72 10.53
CA LYS A 90 22.48 2.45 11.58
C LYS A 90 23.75 1.88 10.95
N SER A 91 24.84 2.62 11.05
CA SER A 91 26.16 2.17 10.59
C SER A 91 27.12 2.22 11.78
N TYR A 92 27.65 1.07 12.15
CA TYR A 92 28.45 0.91 13.38
C TYR A 92 27.65 1.38 14.60
N LYS A 93 28.11 2.37 15.34
CA LYS A 93 27.41 2.91 16.52
C LYS A 93 26.73 4.24 16.25
N LYS A 94 26.65 4.67 14.98
CA LYS A 94 26.09 5.97 14.60
C LYS A 94 24.87 5.79 13.70
N ARG A 95 23.91 6.70 13.87
CA ARG A 95 22.82 6.84 12.90
C ARG A 95 23.27 7.86 11.85
N ILE A 96 23.22 7.46 10.60
CA ILE A 96 23.49 8.34 9.48
C ILE A 96 22.25 8.40 8.59
N LYS A 97 22.04 9.56 7.99
CA LYS A 97 20.96 9.72 7.02
C LYS A 97 21.48 9.29 5.65
N LYS A 98 20.71 8.44 4.99
CA LYS A 98 21.02 7.97 3.65
C LYS A 98 19.85 8.28 2.73
N SER A 99 20.16 8.91 1.58
CA SER A 99 19.16 9.17 0.55
C SER A 99 19.02 7.97 -0.34
N LEU A 100 17.79 7.49 -0.50
CA LEU A 100 17.48 6.34 -1.33
C LEU A 100 16.36 6.69 -2.31
N SER A 101 16.45 6.10 -3.49
CA SER A 101 15.35 6.14 -4.45
C SER A 101 14.20 5.29 -3.95
N VAL A 102 12.99 5.80 -4.03
CA VAL A 102 11.77 5.09 -3.65
C VAL A 102 10.85 5.09 -4.85
N ASN A 103 10.44 3.91 -5.26
CA ASN A 103 9.54 3.73 -6.39
C ASN A 103 8.17 3.28 -5.88
N TYR A 104 7.12 3.87 -6.46
CA TYR A 104 5.73 3.53 -6.18
C TYR A 104 5.03 3.17 -7.48
N TRP A 105 4.22 2.12 -7.45
CA TRP A 105 3.38 1.73 -8.57
C TRP A 105 1.94 1.65 -8.10
N GLY A 106 1.03 2.19 -8.90
CA GLY A 106 -0.39 2.11 -8.63
C GLY A 106 -1.08 1.16 -9.59
N ILE A 107 -1.75 0.17 -9.05
CA ILE A 107 -2.62 -0.74 -9.82
C ILE A 107 -4.04 -0.29 -9.55
N ILE A 108 -4.73 0.18 -10.59
CA ILE A 108 -6.11 0.68 -10.48
C ILE A 108 -7.02 -0.29 -11.22
N ALA A 109 -8.06 -0.75 -10.55
CA ALA A 109 -9.00 -1.67 -11.17
C ALA A 109 -10.35 -1.63 -10.47
N ILE A 110 -11.36 -2.11 -11.20
CA ILE A 110 -12.65 -2.44 -10.60
C ILE A 110 -12.65 -3.94 -10.38
N ILE A 111 -12.79 -4.33 -9.12
CA ILE A 111 -12.78 -5.73 -8.73
C ILE A 111 -13.94 -5.99 -7.78
N ASP A 112 -14.73 -7.01 -8.07
CA ASP A 112 -15.94 -7.35 -7.31
C ASP A 112 -16.85 -6.12 -7.10
N GLY A 113 -17.01 -5.31 -8.18
CA GLY A 113 -17.87 -4.13 -8.17
C GLY A 113 -17.29 -2.91 -7.45
N ARG A 114 -16.03 -2.97 -7.00
CA ARG A 114 -15.39 -1.85 -6.30
C ARG A 114 -14.16 -1.38 -7.05
N LYS A 115 -14.06 -0.07 -7.21
CA LYS A 115 -12.86 0.55 -7.79
C LYS A 115 -11.86 0.82 -6.68
N ILE A 116 -10.67 0.27 -6.81
CA ILE A 116 -9.61 0.42 -5.82
C ILE A 116 -8.27 0.72 -6.53
N LYS A 117 -7.37 1.30 -5.77
CA LYS A 117 -5.97 1.45 -6.18
C LYS A 117 -5.09 0.77 -5.14
N VAL A 118 -4.25 -0.15 -5.60
CA VAL A 118 -3.25 -0.80 -4.76
C VAL A 118 -1.91 -0.14 -5.05
N ILE A 119 -1.20 0.28 -4.02
CA ILE A 119 0.12 0.89 -4.16
C ILE A 119 1.17 -0.11 -3.72
N ILE A 120 2.14 -0.34 -4.59
CA ILE A 120 3.32 -1.18 -4.36
C ILE A 120 4.52 -0.25 -4.26
N ARG A 121 5.41 -0.51 -3.33
CA ARG A 121 6.59 0.32 -3.08
C ARG A 121 7.87 -0.52 -3.16
N LYS A 122 8.95 0.11 -3.56
CA LYS A 122 10.30 -0.46 -3.51
C LYS A 122 11.27 0.62 -3.06
N ILE A 123 12.11 0.30 -2.08
CA ILE A 123 13.10 1.23 -1.54
C ILE A 123 14.48 0.80 -2.02
N GLY A 124 15.17 1.71 -2.73
CA GLY A 124 16.50 1.45 -3.27
C GLY A 124 16.50 0.42 -4.38
N ASP A 125 17.65 0.21 -5.00
CA ASP A 125 17.77 -0.72 -6.12
C ASP A 125 17.68 -2.18 -5.69
N ASN A 126 18.07 -2.48 -4.47
CA ASN A 126 18.12 -3.84 -3.95
C ASN A 126 16.95 -4.19 -3.04
N GLY A 127 16.03 -3.26 -2.84
CA GLY A 127 14.85 -3.51 -2.00
C GLY A 127 13.87 -4.46 -2.67
N ALA A 128 13.12 -5.20 -1.87
CA ALA A 128 12.04 -6.02 -2.39
C ALA A 128 10.80 -5.17 -2.63
N MET A 129 10.02 -5.53 -3.65
CA MET A 129 8.73 -4.89 -3.86
C MET A 129 7.77 -5.34 -2.77
N HIS A 130 7.06 -4.40 -2.17
CA HIS A 130 6.13 -4.70 -1.09
C HIS A 130 4.85 -3.90 -1.20
N PHE A 131 3.79 -4.45 -0.63
CA PHE A 131 2.51 -3.78 -0.53
C PHE A 131 2.66 -2.54 0.36
N TRP A 132 2.14 -1.41 -0.11
CA TRP A 132 2.19 -0.17 0.64
C TRP A 132 0.82 0.32 1.09
N SER A 133 -0.17 0.30 0.19
CA SER A 133 -1.49 0.81 0.55
C SER A 133 -2.59 0.28 -0.34
N ILE A 134 -3.81 0.34 0.18
CA ILE A 134 -5.04 0.15 -0.58
C ILE A 134 -5.86 1.44 -0.45
N VAL A 135 -6.19 2.04 -1.60
CA VAL A 135 -6.85 3.34 -1.66
C VAL A 135 -8.28 3.14 -2.20
N PRO A 136 -9.28 3.57 -1.43
CA PRO A 136 -10.68 3.41 -1.83
C PRO A 136 -11.07 4.26 -3.06
N ALA A 137 -12.20 3.91 -3.66
CA ALA A 137 -12.66 4.47 -4.92
C ALA A 137 -12.79 5.99 -4.97
N TRP A 138 -13.25 6.60 -3.89
CA TRP A 138 -13.44 8.05 -3.89
C TRP A 138 -12.15 8.83 -3.99
N VAL A 139 -11.04 8.26 -3.54
CA VAL A 139 -9.73 8.89 -3.65
C VAL A 139 -9.22 8.78 -5.08
N THR A 140 -9.56 7.71 -5.79
CA THR A 140 -9.09 7.48 -7.16
C THR A 140 -9.98 8.09 -8.22
N ASN A 141 -11.25 8.41 -7.93
CA ASN A 141 -12.20 8.86 -8.93
C ASN A 141 -11.76 10.13 -9.66
N GLN A 142 -11.13 11.05 -8.96
CA GLN A 142 -10.65 12.29 -9.59
C GLN A 142 -9.55 12.03 -10.61
N TYR A 143 -9.00 10.84 -10.65
CA TYR A 143 -7.92 10.46 -11.54
C TYR A 143 -8.34 9.38 -12.54
N ARG A 144 -9.63 9.16 -12.70
CA ARG A 144 -10.13 8.05 -13.54
C ARG A 144 -9.69 8.12 -15.00
N ASP A 145 -9.39 9.32 -15.47
CA ASP A 145 -8.97 9.53 -16.86
C ASP A 145 -7.44 9.45 -17.02
N THR A 146 -6.75 9.00 -15.99
CA THR A 146 -5.30 8.85 -16.02
C THR A 146 -4.89 7.86 -17.10
N LYS A 147 -3.93 8.29 -17.89
CA LYS A 147 -3.40 7.47 -18.98
C LYS A 147 -2.46 6.38 -18.41
N PHE A 148 -2.17 5.39 -19.25
CA PHE A 148 -1.22 4.35 -18.93
C PHE A 148 0.14 4.95 -18.55
N PHE A 149 0.76 4.41 -17.51
CA PHE A 149 2.11 4.75 -17.08
C PHE A 149 2.32 6.24 -16.78
N THR A 150 1.26 6.92 -16.38
CA THR A 150 1.41 8.30 -15.96
C THR A 150 2.01 8.39 -14.57
N THR A 151 2.48 9.59 -14.21
CA THR A 151 2.90 9.88 -12.85
C THR A 151 1.76 9.59 -11.88
N MET A 152 2.11 9.05 -10.73
CA MET A 152 1.12 8.72 -9.71
C MET A 152 0.36 9.96 -9.26
N LYS A 153 -0.94 9.83 -9.17
CA LYS A 153 -1.83 10.88 -8.67
C LYS A 153 -2.00 10.71 -7.16
N GLY A 154 -2.12 11.83 -6.48
CA GLY A 154 -2.21 11.82 -5.03
C GLY A 154 -0.84 11.74 -4.38
N SER A 155 -0.81 11.45 -3.10
CA SER A 155 0.43 11.31 -2.33
C SER A 155 0.51 9.91 -1.74
N PRO A 156 1.49 9.10 -2.13
CA PRO A 156 1.62 7.74 -1.60
C PRO A 156 1.77 7.69 -0.08
N ASP A 157 2.37 8.71 0.53
CA ASP A 157 2.53 8.74 1.98
C ASP A 157 1.22 9.01 2.72
N GLU A 158 0.28 9.69 2.06
CA GLU A 158 -1.03 9.99 2.62
C GLU A 158 -2.10 9.00 2.15
N ASP A 159 -1.93 8.45 0.98
CA ASP A 159 -2.86 7.49 0.41
C ASP A 159 -2.74 6.14 1.08
#